data_b8673a787e07d0bffc9ed4856425b0d0
#
_entry.id   b8673a787e07d0bffc9ed4856425b0d0
#
_cell.length_a   1.000
_cell.length_b   1.000
_cell.length_c   1.000
_cell.angle_alpha   90.00
_cell.angle_beta   90.00
_cell.angle_gamma   90.00
#
_symmetry.space_group_name_H-M   'P 1'
#
loop_
_entity.id
_entity.type
_entity.pdbx_description
1 polymer ?
#
loop_
_entity_poly.entity_id
_entity_poly.type
_entity_poly.pdbx_seq_one_letter_code
_entity_poly.pdbx_strand_id
1 'polypeptide(L)'
;FAGKQKLEYWNNSPDTLTKVFYHLYFNAFQPGSMMDTRSQRQGSVNGAGARPDWDFRVRDRIGNLKPEEIGYQKILSLKMNGRLQQFKMLETILEIKLDKPILPKTKVVFDMDFEAQVPLQVRRSGRDNPTSKVRYSMTQWYPKLCEYDYEGWHPTPYVGREFYGVWGDFDVSISIDKK
;
A
#
# COMPACT_ATOMS: atom_id res chain seq x y z
N PHE A 1 -5.34 11.43 -7.51
CA PHE A 1 -4.27 11.51 -8.51
C PHE A 1 -4.20 10.23 -9.34
N ALA A 2 -3.65 10.34 -10.55
CA ALA A 2 -3.31 9.19 -11.38
C ALA A 2 -1.79 8.98 -11.37
N GLY A 3 -1.36 7.73 -11.41
CA GLY A 3 0.04 7.36 -11.43
C GLY A 3 0.35 6.30 -12.48
N LYS A 4 1.57 6.34 -12.97
CA LYS A 4 2.15 5.29 -13.80
C LYS A 4 3.43 4.79 -13.13
N GLN A 5 3.60 3.49 -13.10
CA GLN A 5 4.78 2.86 -12.55
C GLN A 5 5.38 1.92 -13.59
N LYS A 6 6.68 2.03 -13.79
CA LYS A 6 7.47 1.02 -14.50
C LYS A 6 8.47 0.44 -13.50
N LEU A 7 8.39 -0.85 -13.26
CA LEU A 7 9.24 -1.57 -12.32
C LEU A 7 10.07 -2.61 -13.06
N GLU A 8 11.38 -2.51 -13.01
CA GLU A 8 12.29 -3.58 -13.40
C GLU A 8 12.55 -4.46 -12.19
N TYR A 9 12.18 -5.71 -12.26
CA TYR A 9 12.36 -6.68 -11.19
C TYR A 9 13.33 -7.77 -11.58
N TRP A 10 14.37 -7.94 -10.77
CA TRP A 10 15.35 -9.02 -10.89
C TRP A 10 15.02 -10.12 -9.87
N ASN A 11 14.69 -11.31 -10.34
CA ASN A 11 14.53 -12.45 -9.46
C ASN A 11 15.91 -13.01 -9.07
N ASN A 12 16.46 -12.50 -8.00
CA ASN A 12 17.76 -12.94 -7.47
C ASN A 12 17.69 -14.24 -6.67
N SER A 13 16.47 -14.75 -6.37
CA SER A 13 16.27 -16.00 -5.67
C SER A 13 16.58 -17.22 -6.54
N PRO A 14 16.73 -18.42 -5.95
CA PRO A 14 16.79 -19.67 -6.68
C PRO A 14 15.42 -20.15 -7.18
N ASP A 15 14.34 -19.49 -6.79
CA ASP A 15 12.98 -19.97 -6.99
C ASP A 15 12.35 -19.45 -8.28
N THR A 16 11.45 -20.26 -8.84
CA THR A 16 10.59 -19.87 -9.95
C THR A 16 9.31 -19.25 -9.40
N LEU A 17 9.07 -17.96 -9.69
CA LEU A 17 7.95 -17.22 -9.16
C LEU A 17 6.73 -17.30 -10.09
N THR A 18 5.62 -17.84 -9.61
CA THR A 18 4.35 -17.96 -10.35
C THR A 18 3.33 -16.91 -9.95
N LYS A 19 3.60 -16.18 -8.86
CA LYS A 19 2.81 -15.07 -8.35
C LYS A 19 3.72 -13.92 -7.96
N VAL A 20 3.13 -12.73 -7.93
CA VAL A 20 3.75 -11.51 -7.39
C VAL A 20 2.72 -10.76 -6.55
N PHE A 21 3.18 -10.06 -5.52
CA PHE A 21 2.32 -9.31 -4.63
C PHE A 21 2.77 -7.86 -4.51
N TYR A 22 1.79 -6.95 -4.36
CA TYR A 22 2.04 -5.54 -4.06
C TYR A 22 1.24 -5.11 -2.84
N HIS A 23 1.79 -4.18 -2.08
CA HIS A 23 1.09 -3.45 -1.04
C HIS A 23 0.36 -2.25 -1.64
N LEU A 24 -0.89 -2.08 -1.24
CA LEU A 24 -1.76 -0.94 -1.54
C LEU A 24 -2.09 -0.23 -0.23
N TYR A 25 -1.11 0.48 0.33
CA TYR A 25 -1.17 0.96 1.71
C TYR A 25 -2.34 1.91 2.00
N PHE A 26 -2.74 2.75 1.03
CA PHE A 26 -3.84 3.70 1.23
C PHE A 26 -5.19 3.00 1.43
N ASN A 27 -5.35 1.77 0.96
CA ASN A 27 -6.58 1.00 1.15
C ASN A 27 -6.88 0.69 2.62
N ALA A 28 -5.88 0.80 3.51
CA ALA A 28 -6.10 0.67 4.94
C ALA A 28 -6.92 1.82 5.55
N PHE A 29 -6.99 2.98 4.87
CA PHE A 29 -7.69 4.17 5.35
C PHE A 29 -9.12 4.24 4.81
N GLN A 30 -9.87 3.16 5.00
CA GLN A 30 -11.27 3.04 4.60
C GLN A 30 -12.09 2.51 5.78
N PRO A 31 -13.33 3.01 5.99
CA PRO A 31 -14.24 2.46 6.98
C PRO A 31 -14.43 0.95 6.78
N GLY A 32 -14.34 0.19 7.87
CA GLY A 32 -14.44 -1.27 7.86
C GLY A 32 -13.17 -2.02 7.47
N SER A 33 -12.08 -1.34 7.14
CA SER A 33 -10.79 -1.98 6.89
C SER A 33 -10.25 -2.72 8.12
N MET A 34 -9.29 -3.62 7.92
CA MET A 34 -8.61 -4.30 9.04
C MET A 34 -7.95 -3.31 9.99
N MET A 35 -7.38 -2.21 9.47
CA MET A 35 -6.80 -1.15 10.29
C MET A 35 -7.87 -0.41 11.11
N ASP A 36 -9.01 -0.08 10.51
CA ASP A 36 -10.14 0.53 11.21
C ASP A 36 -10.67 -0.38 12.31
N THR A 37 -10.94 -1.64 11.99
CA THR A 37 -11.39 -2.66 12.95
C THR A 37 -10.42 -2.80 14.13
N ARG A 38 -9.11 -2.83 13.85
CA ARG A 38 -8.09 -2.87 14.89
C ARG A 38 -8.12 -1.61 15.75
N SER A 39 -8.23 -0.44 15.13
CA SER A 39 -8.25 0.84 15.85
C SER A 39 -9.42 0.92 16.83
N GLN A 40 -10.59 0.51 16.40
CA GLN A 40 -11.81 0.48 17.23
C GLN A 40 -11.68 -0.49 18.40
N ARG A 41 -11.14 -1.69 18.18
CA ARG A 41 -10.95 -2.71 19.22
C ARG A 41 -9.91 -2.34 20.24
N GLN A 42 -8.76 -1.81 19.84
CA GLN A 42 -7.68 -1.42 20.75
C GLN A 42 -8.06 -0.24 21.65
N GLY A 43 -8.87 0.70 21.16
CA GLY A 43 -9.40 1.78 21.96
C GLY A 43 -10.33 1.35 23.10
N SER A 44 -10.82 0.09 23.09
CA SER A 44 -11.70 -0.46 24.13
C SER A 44 -10.97 -1.28 25.20
N VAL A 45 -9.70 -1.61 25.02
CA VAL A 45 -8.90 -2.38 26.01
C VAL A 45 -8.23 -1.41 26.97
N ASN A 46 -9.01 -0.79 27.85
CA ASN A 46 -8.51 -0.03 28.99
C ASN A 46 -8.30 -0.97 30.18
N GLY A 47 -7.25 -1.79 30.16
CA GLY A 47 -6.72 -2.41 31.36
C GLY A 47 -5.80 -1.43 32.07
N ALA A 48 -5.94 -1.26 33.41
CA ALA A 48 -5.02 -0.47 34.21
C ALA A 48 -3.57 -0.94 33.95
N GLY A 49 -2.73 -0.05 33.40
CA GLY A 49 -1.32 -0.32 33.10
C GLY A 49 -0.98 -0.63 31.63
N ALA A 50 -1.92 -0.86 30.76
CA ALA A 50 -1.65 -0.99 29.34
C ALA A 50 -1.47 0.39 28.71
N ARG A 51 -0.27 0.70 28.22
CA ARG A 51 -0.09 1.83 27.30
C ARG A 51 -0.83 1.46 26.01
N PRO A 52 -1.88 2.21 25.60
CA PRO A 52 -2.51 1.92 24.32
C PRO A 52 -1.45 2.07 23.22
N ASP A 53 -1.27 1.05 22.41
CA ASP A 53 -0.36 1.07 21.26
C ASP A 53 -0.81 2.10 20.22
N TRP A 54 -2.00 2.65 20.42
CA TRP A 54 -2.68 3.65 19.61
C TRP A 54 -3.08 4.87 20.43
N ASP A 55 -2.83 6.02 19.85
CA ASP A 55 -3.40 7.26 20.32
C ASP A 55 -4.94 7.16 20.23
N PHE A 56 -5.63 7.27 21.37
CA PHE A 56 -7.10 7.26 21.43
C PHE A 56 -7.75 8.28 20.47
N ARG A 57 -7.02 9.33 20.10
CA ARG A 57 -7.46 10.35 19.14
C ARG A 57 -7.68 9.81 17.72
N VAL A 58 -7.18 8.63 17.40
CA VAL A 58 -7.32 8.02 16.06
C VAL A 58 -8.30 6.85 16.04
N ARG A 59 -8.88 6.49 17.20
CA ARG A 59 -9.76 5.32 17.35
C ARG A 59 -10.84 5.24 16.26
N ASP A 60 -11.62 6.31 16.12
CA ASP A 60 -12.78 6.36 15.22
C ASP A 60 -12.50 7.16 13.94
N ARG A 61 -11.26 7.57 13.71
CA ARG A 61 -10.91 8.45 12.61
C ARG A 61 -11.14 7.83 11.25
N ILE A 62 -10.75 6.57 11.09
CA ILE A 62 -10.93 5.86 9.81
C ILE A 62 -12.41 5.58 9.60
N GLY A 63 -13.10 5.06 10.60
CA GLY A 63 -14.51 4.73 10.52
C GLY A 63 -15.44 5.90 10.20
N ASN A 64 -15.01 7.12 10.53
CA ASN A 64 -15.76 8.36 10.29
C ASN A 64 -15.39 9.07 8.98
N LEU A 65 -14.44 8.56 8.20
CA LEU A 65 -14.05 9.16 6.92
C LEU A 65 -15.18 9.06 5.90
N LYS A 66 -15.44 10.17 5.23
CA LYS A 66 -16.39 10.24 4.11
C LYS A 66 -15.73 9.72 2.82
N PRO A 67 -16.50 9.42 1.77
CA PRO A 67 -15.97 8.93 0.50
C PRO A 67 -14.86 9.80 -0.11
N GLU A 68 -14.95 11.12 0.03
CA GLU A 68 -13.92 12.07 -0.41
C GLU A 68 -12.70 12.17 0.51
N GLU A 69 -12.76 11.56 1.70
CA GLU A 69 -11.73 11.61 2.73
C GLU A 69 -10.96 10.30 2.90
N ILE A 70 -11.50 9.19 2.37
CA ILE A 70 -10.84 7.87 2.44
C ILE A 70 -9.55 7.84 1.63
N GLY A 71 -8.69 6.88 1.97
CA GLY A 71 -7.54 6.51 1.13
C GLY A 71 -7.86 5.34 0.23
N TYR A 72 -7.40 5.38 -1.01
CA TYR A 72 -7.42 4.21 -1.87
C TYR A 72 -6.29 4.22 -2.90
N GLN A 73 -5.97 3.03 -3.36
CA GLN A 73 -5.13 2.76 -4.54
C GLN A 73 -5.87 1.72 -5.38
N LYS A 74 -6.21 2.09 -6.61
CA LYS A 74 -6.96 1.27 -7.55
C LYS A 74 -6.09 1.00 -8.78
N ILE A 75 -5.90 -0.26 -9.10
CA ILE A 75 -5.11 -0.66 -10.27
C ILE A 75 -6.01 -0.65 -11.50
N LEU A 76 -5.63 0.13 -12.50
CA LEU A 76 -6.36 0.28 -13.75
C LEU A 76 -5.84 -0.69 -14.82
N SER A 77 -4.53 -0.91 -14.85
CA SER A 77 -3.86 -1.78 -15.80
C SER A 77 -2.56 -2.32 -15.19
N LEU A 78 -2.27 -3.59 -15.43
CA LEU A 78 -1.00 -4.19 -15.07
C LEU A 78 -0.52 -5.11 -16.18
N LYS A 79 0.71 -4.89 -16.62
CA LYS A 79 1.36 -5.73 -17.63
C LYS A 79 2.70 -6.23 -17.10
N MET A 80 3.09 -7.45 -17.52
CA MET A 80 4.43 -7.97 -17.35
C MET A 80 5.03 -8.22 -18.75
N ASN A 81 6.16 -7.58 -19.04
CA ASN A 81 6.79 -7.63 -20.37
C ASN A 81 5.79 -7.35 -21.51
N GLY A 82 4.94 -6.33 -21.33
CA GLY A 82 3.93 -5.89 -22.29
C GLY A 82 2.63 -6.71 -22.31
N ARG A 83 2.53 -7.83 -21.59
CA ARG A 83 1.33 -8.68 -21.52
C ARG A 83 0.48 -8.38 -20.31
N LEU A 84 -0.82 -8.21 -20.51
CA LEU A 84 -1.78 -8.01 -19.42
C LEU A 84 -1.74 -9.19 -18.44
N GLN A 85 -1.79 -8.89 -17.15
CA GLN A 85 -1.81 -9.86 -16.08
C GLN A 85 -3.17 -9.85 -15.37
N GLN A 86 -3.58 -11.02 -14.88
CA GLN A 86 -4.74 -11.14 -14.00
C GLN A 86 -4.33 -10.85 -12.55
N PHE A 87 -5.12 -10.05 -11.87
CA PHE A 87 -4.87 -9.71 -10.48
C PHE A 87 -6.16 -9.69 -9.64
N LYS A 88 -5.97 -9.84 -8.34
CA LYS A 88 -7.03 -9.74 -7.35
C LYS A 88 -6.60 -8.78 -6.24
N MET A 89 -7.46 -7.84 -5.90
CA MET A 89 -7.26 -6.96 -4.74
C MET A 89 -7.86 -7.59 -3.49
N LEU A 90 -7.07 -7.67 -2.44
CA LEU A 90 -7.45 -8.18 -1.11
C LEU A 90 -7.10 -7.09 -0.09
N GLU A 91 -7.98 -6.12 0.06
CA GLU A 91 -7.75 -4.91 0.85
C GLU A 91 -6.44 -4.21 0.47
N THR A 92 -5.42 -4.30 1.34
CA THR A 92 -4.11 -3.66 1.17
C THR A 92 -3.10 -4.49 0.38
N ILE A 93 -3.52 -5.64 -0.16
CA ILE A 93 -2.69 -6.53 -0.95
C ILE A 93 -3.27 -6.71 -2.35
N LEU A 94 -2.40 -6.59 -3.34
CA LEU A 94 -2.67 -6.98 -4.72
C LEU A 94 -1.95 -8.30 -4.99
N GLU A 95 -2.70 -9.35 -5.30
CA GLU A 95 -2.18 -10.64 -5.75
C GLU A 95 -2.25 -10.72 -7.27
N ILE A 96 -1.13 -11.04 -7.91
CA ILE A 96 -1.00 -11.18 -9.35
C ILE A 96 -0.65 -12.63 -9.66
N LYS A 97 -1.49 -13.29 -10.44
CA LYS A 97 -1.18 -14.59 -11.01
C LYS A 97 -0.52 -14.38 -12.36
N LEU A 98 0.74 -14.78 -12.47
CA LEU A 98 1.53 -14.56 -13.68
C LEU A 98 1.11 -15.50 -14.81
N ASP A 99 1.01 -14.97 -16.03
CA ASP A 99 0.77 -15.76 -17.25
C ASP A 99 1.99 -16.62 -17.61
N LYS A 100 3.17 -16.14 -17.28
CA LYS A 100 4.45 -16.85 -17.38
C LYS A 100 5.23 -16.70 -16.07
N PRO A 101 5.84 -17.77 -15.56
CA PRO A 101 6.64 -17.67 -14.35
C PRO A 101 7.90 -16.84 -14.58
N ILE A 102 8.38 -16.19 -13.52
CA ILE A 102 9.67 -15.51 -13.49
C ILE A 102 10.71 -16.52 -13.02
N LEU A 103 11.61 -16.86 -13.91
CA LEU A 103 12.68 -17.84 -13.62
C LEU A 103 13.77 -17.25 -12.72
N PRO A 104 14.53 -18.08 -12.02
CA PRO A 104 15.71 -17.64 -11.27
C PRO A 104 16.68 -16.84 -12.15
N LYS A 105 17.26 -15.81 -11.57
CA LYS A 105 18.29 -14.96 -12.22
C LYS A 105 17.82 -14.29 -13.51
N THR A 106 16.51 -14.09 -13.67
CA THR A 106 15.94 -13.36 -14.81
C THR A 106 15.34 -12.03 -14.39
N LYS A 107 15.23 -11.13 -15.37
CA LYS A 107 14.59 -9.83 -15.23
C LYS A 107 13.24 -9.81 -15.94
N VAL A 108 12.27 -9.16 -15.32
CA VAL A 108 11.00 -8.79 -15.95
C VAL A 108 10.70 -7.31 -15.72
N VAL A 109 9.81 -6.77 -16.56
CA VAL A 109 9.32 -5.39 -16.43
C VAL A 109 7.83 -5.43 -16.16
N PHE A 110 7.41 -4.79 -15.08
CA PHE A 110 6.01 -4.51 -14.79
C PHE A 110 5.68 -3.07 -15.16
N ASP A 111 4.63 -2.89 -15.95
CA ASP A 111 4.03 -1.59 -16.27
C ASP A 111 2.65 -1.53 -15.61
N MET A 112 2.41 -0.52 -14.80
CA MET A 112 1.18 -0.36 -14.03
C MET A 112 0.62 1.06 -14.19
N ASP A 113 -0.67 1.13 -14.51
CA ASP A 113 -1.46 2.35 -14.38
C ASP A 113 -2.36 2.24 -13.16
N PHE A 114 -2.39 3.27 -12.32
CA PHE A 114 -3.21 3.27 -11.12
C PHE A 114 -3.82 4.65 -10.84
N GLU A 115 -4.90 4.64 -10.09
CA GLU A 115 -5.54 5.82 -9.51
C GLU A 115 -5.48 5.72 -7.99
N ALA A 116 -5.28 6.84 -7.33
CA ALA A 116 -5.24 6.87 -5.88
C ALA A 116 -5.82 8.15 -5.30
N GLN A 117 -6.37 8.03 -4.09
CA GLN A 117 -6.81 9.16 -3.27
C GLN A 117 -5.99 9.24 -1.99
N VAL A 118 -5.42 10.39 -1.74
CA VAL A 118 -4.71 10.66 -0.48
C VAL A 118 -5.76 10.79 0.62
N PRO A 119 -5.73 9.98 1.68
CA PRO A 119 -6.70 10.09 2.76
C PRO A 119 -6.59 11.43 3.50
N LEU A 120 -7.66 11.87 4.13
CA LEU A 120 -7.53 12.90 5.16
C LEU A 120 -6.52 12.42 6.21
N GLN A 121 -5.69 13.34 6.74
CA GLN A 121 -4.60 12.96 7.64
C GLN A 121 -5.11 12.17 8.84
N VAL A 122 -4.82 10.89 8.86
CA VAL A 122 -5.14 9.98 9.98
C VAL A 122 -3.88 9.64 10.77
N ARG A 123 -2.81 9.29 10.08
CA ARG A 123 -1.53 8.89 10.67
C ARG A 123 -0.36 9.62 10.02
N ARG A 124 0.62 8.89 9.50
CA ARG A 124 1.81 9.45 8.83
C ARG A 124 1.49 10.01 7.46
N SER A 125 0.61 9.34 6.73
CA SER A 125 0.14 9.78 5.43
C SER A 125 -1.19 10.51 5.56
N GLY A 126 -1.40 11.44 4.68
CA GLY A 126 -2.67 12.13 4.58
C GLY A 126 -2.53 13.53 4.02
N ARG A 127 -3.67 14.15 3.79
CA ARG A 127 -3.78 15.53 3.35
C ARG A 127 -4.44 16.41 4.41
N ASP A 128 -4.27 17.70 4.24
CA ASP A 128 -4.95 18.75 5.01
C ASP A 128 -4.81 18.58 6.54
N ASN A 129 -3.56 18.44 7.00
CA ASN A 129 -3.28 18.33 8.43
C ASN A 129 -3.72 19.60 9.16
N PRO A 130 -4.70 19.50 10.09
CA PRO A 130 -5.27 20.70 10.74
C PRO A 130 -4.29 21.40 11.69
N THR A 131 -3.30 20.68 12.21
CA THR A 131 -2.33 21.20 13.17
C THR A 131 -1.12 21.81 12.48
N SER A 132 -0.44 21.02 11.62
CA SER A 132 0.79 21.48 10.97
C SER A 132 0.54 22.31 9.71
N LYS A 133 -0.69 22.33 9.21
CA LYS A 133 -1.10 22.98 7.94
C LYS A 133 -0.39 22.39 6.71
N VAL A 134 0.25 21.24 6.87
CA VAL A 134 0.82 20.50 5.74
C VAL A 134 -0.29 19.95 4.87
N ARG A 135 -0.33 20.36 3.61
CA ARG A 135 -1.38 19.96 2.67
C ARG A 135 -1.28 18.49 2.28
N TYR A 136 -0.09 17.99 2.02
CA TYR A 136 0.15 16.59 1.65
C TYR A 136 1.35 16.01 2.40
N SER A 137 1.14 14.86 3.02
CA SER A 137 2.18 13.97 3.56
C SER A 137 1.96 12.59 2.93
N MET A 138 2.74 12.27 1.90
CA MET A 138 2.46 11.14 1.01
C MET A 138 3.48 10.01 1.21
N THR A 139 3.53 9.42 2.41
CA THR A 139 4.29 8.19 2.63
C THR A 139 3.52 7.01 2.05
N GLN A 140 4.20 6.07 1.40
CA GLN A 140 3.60 4.84 0.85
C GLN A 140 2.49 5.11 -0.19
N TRP A 141 2.64 6.15 -1.00
CA TRP A 141 1.63 6.66 -1.91
C TRP A 141 1.44 5.86 -3.21
N TYR A 142 2.40 5.01 -3.56
CA TYR A 142 2.40 4.20 -4.77
C TYR A 142 2.22 2.70 -4.44
N PRO A 143 1.69 1.87 -5.37
CA PRO A 143 1.69 0.43 -5.23
C PRO A 143 3.12 -0.10 -5.09
N LYS A 144 3.45 -0.71 -3.96
CA LYS A 144 4.81 -1.14 -3.63
C LYS A 144 4.93 -2.66 -3.70
N LEU A 145 5.90 -3.16 -4.48
CA LEU A 145 6.18 -4.58 -4.54
C LEU A 145 6.45 -5.13 -3.14
N CYS A 146 5.88 -6.29 -2.81
CA CYS A 146 6.19 -7.00 -1.57
C CYS A 146 7.62 -7.57 -1.62
N GLU A 147 8.20 -7.76 -0.44
CA GLU A 147 9.49 -8.44 -0.32
C GLU A 147 9.35 -9.94 -0.62
N TYR A 148 10.37 -10.51 -1.25
CA TYR A 148 10.56 -11.93 -1.44
C TYR A 148 11.93 -12.34 -0.90
N ASP A 149 11.94 -13.22 0.09
CA ASP A 149 13.16 -13.72 0.70
C ASP A 149 13.16 -15.25 0.83
N TYR A 150 13.97 -15.81 1.72
CA TYR A 150 14.09 -17.25 1.93
C TYR A 150 12.82 -17.91 2.49
N GLU A 151 11.90 -17.14 3.07
CA GLU A 151 10.58 -17.60 3.54
C GLU A 151 9.50 -17.44 2.45
N GLY A 152 9.82 -16.82 1.32
CA GLY A 152 8.92 -16.55 0.22
C GLY A 152 8.43 -15.10 0.20
N TRP A 153 7.23 -14.89 -0.36
CA TRP A 153 6.59 -13.57 -0.39
C TRP A 153 6.05 -13.14 0.97
N HIS A 154 6.20 -11.86 1.28
CA HIS A 154 5.65 -11.25 2.50
C HIS A 154 4.44 -10.33 2.21
N PRO A 155 3.30 -10.86 1.77
CA PRO A 155 2.09 -10.07 1.49
C PRO A 155 1.29 -9.82 2.78
N THR A 156 1.94 -9.27 3.80
CA THR A 156 1.31 -8.98 5.08
C THR A 156 0.39 -7.76 4.95
N PRO A 157 -0.91 -7.87 5.23
CA PRO A 157 -1.83 -6.74 5.18
C PRO A 157 -1.39 -5.61 6.11
N TYR A 158 -1.58 -4.37 5.65
CA TYR A 158 -1.25 -3.19 6.46
C TYR A 158 -2.35 -2.93 7.49
N VAL A 159 -2.11 -3.34 8.72
CA VAL A 159 -3.03 -3.18 9.86
C VAL A 159 -2.46 -2.23 10.90
N GLY A 160 -1.18 -2.20 11.11
CA GLY A 160 -0.53 -1.39 12.13
C GLY A 160 0.84 -0.83 11.73
N ARG A 161 1.87 -1.65 11.74
CA ARG A 161 3.28 -1.25 11.59
C ARG A 161 4.04 -2.13 10.61
N GLU A 162 3.32 -2.87 9.80
CA GLU A 162 3.87 -3.88 8.90
C GLU A 162 4.47 -3.20 7.66
N PHE A 163 5.75 -2.82 7.76
CA PHE A 163 6.53 -2.31 6.65
C PHE A 163 7.75 -3.19 6.44
N TYR A 164 7.64 -4.10 5.49
CA TYR A 164 8.74 -4.86 4.96
C TYR A 164 8.75 -4.70 3.45
N GLY A 165 9.79 -4.15 2.90
CA GLY A 165 9.78 -3.75 1.50
C GLY A 165 11.15 -3.77 0.85
N VAL A 166 11.13 -4.05 -0.44
CA VAL A 166 12.31 -4.11 -1.31
C VAL A 166 13.06 -2.78 -1.36
N TRP A 167 14.36 -2.88 -1.45
CA TRP A 167 15.26 -1.80 -1.84
C TRP A 167 15.29 -1.67 -3.36
N GLY A 168 15.61 -0.48 -3.84
CA GLY A 168 15.73 -0.23 -5.27
C GLY A 168 16.13 1.21 -5.57
N ASP A 169 16.43 1.46 -6.84
CA ASP A 169 16.65 2.80 -7.36
C ASP A 169 15.31 3.37 -7.83
N PHE A 170 15.08 4.66 -7.56
CA PHE A 170 13.80 5.31 -7.84
C PHE A 170 14.00 6.59 -8.64
N ASP A 171 13.41 6.63 -9.82
CA ASP A 171 13.18 7.86 -10.58
C ASP A 171 11.73 8.28 -10.40
N VAL A 172 11.50 9.46 -9.83
CA VAL A 172 10.15 9.94 -9.52
C VAL A 172 9.90 11.30 -10.14
N SER A 173 8.83 11.39 -10.93
CA SER A 173 8.31 12.66 -11.45
C SER A 173 6.95 12.94 -10.84
N ILE A 174 6.77 14.12 -10.26
CA ILE A 174 5.51 14.55 -9.64
C ILE A 174 5.07 15.86 -10.28
N SER A 175 3.83 15.87 -10.79
CA SER A 175 3.15 17.08 -11.22
C SER A 175 2.10 17.47 -10.20
N ILE A 176 2.16 18.68 -9.69
CA ILE A 176 1.27 19.20 -8.67
C ILE A 176 0.89 20.67 -8.99
N ASP A 177 -0.30 21.07 -8.58
CA ASP A 177 -0.74 22.46 -8.70
C ASP A 177 0.17 23.39 -7.88
N LYS A 178 0.40 24.59 -8.41
CA LYS A 178 1.24 25.61 -7.77
C LYS A 178 0.56 26.34 -6.62
N LYS A 179 -0.71 26.06 -6.35
CA LYS A 179 -1.51 26.74 -5.34
C LYS A 179 -1.42 26.11 -3.96
#